data_f29c5eb6ae18866bfc838f96c692a192
#
_entry.id   f29c5eb6ae18866bfc838f96c692a192
#
_cell.length_a   1.000
_cell.length_b   1.000
_cell.length_c   1.000
_cell.angle_alpha   90.00
_cell.angle_beta   90.00
_cell.angle_gamma   90.00
#
_symmetry.space_group_name_H-M   'P 1'
#
loop_
_entity.id
_entity.type
_entity.pdbx_description
1 polymer ?
#
loop_
_entity_poly.entity_id
_entity_poly.type
_entity_poly.pdbx_seq_one_letter_code
_entity_poly.pdbx_strand_id
1 'polypeptide(L)'
;MQDTSNLFHWPITVYYEDTDAGGVVYHSNYLKFFERARTEMLRAKGISQHVLLERNIGFVVRHMDIDFNQGARLDEHLTVVTRVSEIKRASLQFCQELVNDQGKILCKASVKVACIDNKKMKPIAIPTFINSELTNSDC
;
A
#
# COMPACT_ATOMS: atom_id res chain seq x y z
N MET A 1 -10.63 20.57 -3.59
CA MET A 1 -9.65 20.58 -2.52
C MET A 1 -9.37 19.16 -2.06
N GLN A 2 -8.12 18.80 -1.95
CA GLN A 2 -7.76 17.44 -1.56
C GLN A 2 -7.88 17.28 -0.05
N ASP A 3 -8.55 16.22 0.38
CA ASP A 3 -8.68 15.91 1.79
C ASP A 3 -7.46 15.12 2.25
N THR A 4 -6.62 15.74 3.07
CA THR A 4 -5.40 15.09 3.57
C THR A 4 -5.65 14.17 4.76
N SER A 5 -6.85 14.17 5.34
CA SER A 5 -7.16 13.33 6.50
C SER A 5 -7.16 11.84 6.16
N ASN A 6 -7.29 11.50 4.87
CA ASN A 6 -7.30 10.11 4.40
C ASN A 6 -5.93 9.59 4.04
N LEU A 7 -4.91 10.42 4.13
CA LEU A 7 -3.55 10.01 3.77
C LEU A 7 -2.87 9.32 4.92
N PHE A 8 -2.26 8.19 4.63
CA PHE A 8 -1.45 7.47 5.59
C PHE A 8 0.02 7.61 5.19
N HIS A 9 0.84 8.06 6.12
CA HIS A 9 2.27 8.28 5.89
C HIS A 9 3.08 7.20 6.60
N TRP A 10 3.91 6.48 5.84
CA TRP A 10 4.77 5.45 6.40
C TRP A 10 6.23 5.75 6.06
N PRO A 11 7.08 5.99 7.06
CA PRO A 11 8.48 6.30 6.78
C PRO A 11 9.27 5.06 6.39
N ILE A 12 10.22 5.25 5.48
CA ILE A 12 11.14 4.20 5.05
C ILE A 12 12.54 4.75 5.01
N THR A 13 13.52 3.92 5.34
CA THR A 13 14.93 4.20 5.11
C THR A 13 15.41 3.19 4.08
N VAL A 14 16.18 3.65 3.10
CA VAL A 14 16.76 2.75 2.11
C VAL A 14 17.99 2.07 2.70
N TYR A 15 17.93 0.75 2.84
CA TYR A 15 19.05 -0.04 3.34
C TYR A 15 19.87 -0.58 2.18
N TYR A 16 21.10 -1.03 2.50
CA TYR A 16 22.00 -1.59 1.51
C TYR A 16 21.35 -2.72 0.71
N GLU A 17 20.60 -3.60 1.38
CA GLU A 17 19.94 -4.72 0.73
C GLU A 17 18.86 -4.31 -0.27
N ASP A 18 18.40 -3.05 -0.19
CA ASP A 18 17.39 -2.54 -1.12
C ASP A 18 17.98 -2.07 -2.43
N THR A 19 19.31 -1.91 -2.48
CA THR A 19 19.99 -1.30 -3.63
C THR A 19 20.61 -2.34 -4.55
N ASP A 20 20.79 -1.94 -5.80
CA ASP A 20 21.52 -2.74 -6.78
C ASP A 20 22.98 -2.29 -6.88
N ALA A 21 23.72 -2.83 -7.84
CA ALA A 21 25.13 -2.50 -8.03
C ALA A 21 25.39 -1.05 -8.35
N GLY A 22 24.38 -0.32 -8.81
CA GLY A 22 24.48 1.09 -9.14
C GLY A 22 24.18 2.03 -7.96
N GLY A 23 23.88 1.48 -6.78
CA GLY A 23 23.59 2.27 -5.59
C GLY A 23 22.20 2.86 -5.53
N VAL A 24 21.30 2.43 -6.40
CA VAL A 24 19.90 2.85 -6.40
C VAL A 24 19.02 1.68 -6.03
N VAL A 25 17.82 1.99 -5.53
CA VAL A 25 16.86 0.94 -5.15
C VAL A 25 16.51 0.10 -6.37
N TYR A 26 16.64 -1.22 -6.23
CA TYR A 26 16.25 -2.16 -7.27
C TYR A 26 14.75 -2.04 -7.50
N HIS A 27 14.33 -1.98 -8.76
CA HIS A 27 12.94 -1.62 -9.08
C HIS A 27 11.88 -2.50 -8.41
N SER A 28 12.15 -3.78 -8.20
CA SER A 28 11.16 -4.65 -7.53
C SER A 28 11.03 -4.36 -6.04
N ASN A 29 12.00 -3.69 -5.42
CA ASN A 29 11.92 -3.35 -4.01
C ASN A 29 10.88 -2.26 -3.72
N TYR A 30 10.55 -1.44 -4.70
CA TYR A 30 9.46 -0.47 -4.52
C TYR A 30 8.14 -1.17 -4.21
N LEU A 31 7.92 -2.35 -4.79
CA LEU A 31 6.73 -3.14 -4.52
C LEU A 31 6.64 -3.51 -3.04
N LYS A 32 7.77 -3.84 -2.43
CA LYS A 32 7.83 -4.17 -1.00
C LYS A 32 7.52 -2.95 -0.14
N PHE A 33 8.05 -1.79 -0.51
CA PHE A 33 7.78 -0.55 0.21
C PHE A 33 6.28 -0.26 0.21
N PHE A 34 5.65 -0.37 -0.96
CA PHE A 34 4.22 -0.12 -1.10
C PHE A 34 3.38 -1.16 -0.35
N GLU A 35 3.76 -2.43 -0.41
CA GLU A 35 3.06 -3.49 0.30
C GLU A 35 3.10 -3.27 1.81
N ARG A 36 4.28 -2.94 2.35
CA ARG A 36 4.42 -2.69 3.79
C ARG A 36 3.58 -1.51 4.22
N ALA A 37 3.55 -0.46 3.43
CA ALA A 37 2.75 0.71 3.75
C ALA A 37 1.25 0.40 3.77
N ARG A 38 0.77 -0.41 2.81
CA ARG A 38 -0.63 -0.84 2.81
C ARG A 38 -0.94 -1.67 4.06
N THR A 39 -0.05 -2.57 4.42
CA THR A 39 -0.23 -3.42 5.60
C THR A 39 -0.29 -2.58 6.87
N GLU A 40 0.62 -1.61 7.00
CA GLU A 40 0.64 -0.75 8.18
C GLU A 40 -0.57 0.18 8.24
N MET A 41 -1.05 0.63 7.09
CA MET A 41 -2.27 1.43 7.02
C MET A 41 -3.46 0.65 7.57
N LEU A 42 -3.61 -0.60 7.13
CA LEU A 42 -4.70 -1.45 7.61
C LEU A 42 -4.55 -1.74 9.10
N ARG A 43 -3.33 -2.01 9.55
CA ARG A 43 -3.05 -2.27 10.95
C ARG A 43 -3.40 -1.06 11.82
N ALA A 44 -3.07 0.14 11.34
CA ALA A 44 -3.39 1.39 12.05
C ALA A 44 -4.90 1.59 12.21
N LYS A 45 -5.69 1.00 11.32
CA LYS A 45 -7.15 1.06 11.39
C LYS A 45 -7.76 -0.13 12.12
N GLY A 46 -6.93 -0.92 12.80
CA GLY A 46 -7.41 -2.06 13.56
C GLY A 46 -7.66 -3.32 12.74
N ILE A 47 -7.22 -3.33 11.49
CA ILE A 47 -7.41 -4.47 10.61
C ILE A 47 -6.13 -5.31 10.59
N SER A 48 -6.19 -6.51 11.16
CA SER A 48 -5.06 -7.43 11.19
C SER A 48 -5.22 -8.49 10.11
N GLN A 49 -4.27 -8.54 9.19
CA GLN A 49 -4.32 -9.55 8.13
C GLN A 49 -4.14 -10.96 8.70
N HIS A 50 -3.40 -11.09 9.81
CA HIS A 50 -3.25 -12.37 10.49
C HIS A 50 -4.60 -12.91 10.97
N VAL A 51 -5.41 -12.04 11.58
CA VAL A 51 -6.75 -12.42 12.05
C VAL A 51 -7.64 -12.79 10.87
N LEU A 52 -7.54 -12.05 9.77
CA LEU A 52 -8.33 -12.33 8.58
C LEU A 52 -7.98 -13.70 7.99
N LEU A 53 -6.68 -14.05 7.99
CA LEU A 53 -6.25 -15.35 7.49
C LEU A 53 -6.86 -16.49 8.30
N GLU A 54 -7.02 -16.31 9.61
CA GLU A 54 -7.68 -17.30 10.45
C GLU A 54 -9.13 -17.52 10.05
N ARG A 55 -9.74 -16.52 9.41
CA ARG A 55 -11.11 -16.60 8.90
C ARG A 55 -11.15 -16.95 7.41
N ASN A 56 -10.02 -17.33 6.84
CA ASN A 56 -9.87 -17.66 5.41
C ASN A 56 -10.12 -16.46 4.50
N ILE A 57 -9.90 -15.25 5.01
CA ILE A 57 -10.04 -14.02 4.22
C ILE A 57 -8.65 -13.52 3.88
N GLY A 58 -8.42 -13.24 2.60
CA GLY A 58 -7.15 -12.70 2.14
C GLY A 58 -7.33 -11.54 1.20
N PHE A 59 -6.29 -10.76 1.07
CA PHE A 59 -6.23 -9.68 0.08
C PHE A 59 -5.08 -9.97 -0.87
N VAL A 60 -5.36 -9.99 -2.17
CA VAL A 60 -4.34 -10.26 -3.19
C VAL A 60 -4.30 -9.13 -4.19
N VAL A 61 -3.09 -8.79 -4.64
CA VAL A 61 -2.93 -7.77 -5.68
C VAL A 61 -3.40 -8.36 -7.00
N ARG A 62 -4.35 -7.68 -7.64
CA ARG A 62 -4.90 -8.09 -8.93
C ARG A 62 -4.29 -7.31 -10.08
N HIS A 63 -3.94 -6.07 -9.83
CA HIS A 63 -3.43 -5.20 -10.87
C HIS A 63 -2.63 -4.08 -10.23
N MET A 64 -1.56 -3.65 -10.89
CA MET A 64 -0.75 -2.55 -10.42
C MET A 64 -0.21 -1.77 -11.61
N ASP A 65 -0.38 -0.46 -11.54
CA ASP A 65 0.29 0.48 -12.44
C ASP A 65 1.32 1.22 -11.62
N ILE A 66 2.56 1.28 -12.10
CA ILE A 66 3.63 1.90 -11.36
C ILE A 66 4.51 2.72 -12.30
N ASP A 67 4.83 3.95 -11.87
CA ASP A 67 5.72 4.85 -12.59
C ASP A 67 6.97 5.09 -11.75
N PHE A 68 8.13 4.83 -12.32
CA PHE A 68 9.42 5.06 -11.69
C PHE A 68 9.97 6.38 -12.21
N ASN A 69 9.80 7.45 -11.44
CA ASN A 69 10.19 8.79 -11.89
C ASN A 69 11.66 9.09 -11.63
N GLN A 70 12.17 8.63 -10.49
CA GLN A 70 13.55 8.88 -10.11
C GLN A 70 13.99 7.81 -9.13
N GLY A 71 15.22 7.32 -9.27
CA GLY A 71 15.75 6.29 -8.38
C GLY A 71 15.97 6.80 -6.97
N ALA A 72 15.57 5.99 -5.99
CA ALA A 72 15.91 6.22 -4.59
C ALA A 72 17.30 5.65 -4.33
N ARG A 73 18.02 6.23 -3.36
CA ARG A 73 19.41 5.87 -3.08
C ARG A 73 19.59 5.40 -1.65
N LEU A 74 20.72 4.71 -1.43
CA LEU A 74 21.11 4.23 -0.11
C LEU A 74 21.08 5.36 0.91
N ASP A 75 20.58 5.05 2.10
CA ASP A 75 20.49 5.95 3.26
C ASP A 75 19.47 7.08 3.12
N GLU A 76 18.77 7.19 2.01
CA GLU A 76 17.70 8.17 1.91
C GLU A 76 16.54 7.83 2.84
N HIS A 77 15.96 8.87 3.45
CA HIS A 77 14.75 8.76 4.26
C HIS A 77 13.58 9.18 3.41
N LEU A 78 12.67 8.24 3.21
CA LEU A 78 11.54 8.41 2.30
C LEU A 78 10.24 8.21 3.06
N THR A 79 9.15 8.61 2.45
CA THR A 79 7.81 8.37 3.00
C THR A 79 6.92 7.80 1.91
N VAL A 80 6.21 6.72 2.21
CA VAL A 80 5.15 6.24 1.35
C VAL A 80 3.86 6.89 1.82
N VAL A 81 3.21 7.60 0.92
CA VAL A 81 1.90 8.21 1.18
C VAL A 81 0.85 7.34 0.52
N THR A 82 -0.07 6.80 1.31
CA THR A 82 -1.07 5.85 0.83
C THR A 82 -2.47 6.37 1.10
N ARG A 83 -3.36 6.18 0.14
CA ARG A 83 -4.79 6.41 0.35
C ARG A 83 -5.60 5.36 -0.39
N VAL A 84 -6.80 5.10 0.11
CA VAL A 84 -7.77 4.25 -0.58
C VAL A 84 -8.59 5.18 -1.47
N SER A 85 -8.50 4.98 -2.79
CA SER A 85 -9.19 5.84 -3.75
C SER A 85 -10.57 5.33 -4.12
N GLU A 86 -10.78 4.01 -3.98
CA GLU A 86 -12.06 3.40 -4.36
C GLU A 86 -12.28 2.11 -3.58
N ILE A 87 -13.50 1.89 -3.15
CA ILE A 87 -13.90 0.65 -2.49
C ILE A 87 -15.08 0.07 -3.26
N LYS A 88 -14.92 -1.16 -3.75
CA LYS A 88 -16.00 -1.88 -4.41
C LYS A 88 -16.39 -3.06 -3.53
N ARG A 89 -17.37 -3.85 -4.00
CA ARG A 89 -17.89 -4.98 -3.21
C ARG A 89 -16.78 -5.96 -2.80
N ALA A 90 -15.88 -6.27 -3.71
CA ALA A 90 -14.85 -7.29 -3.48
C ALA A 90 -13.44 -6.78 -3.76
N SER A 91 -13.24 -5.48 -3.88
CA SER A 91 -11.92 -4.95 -4.19
C SER A 91 -11.72 -3.56 -3.62
N LEU A 92 -10.44 -3.21 -3.44
CA LEU A 92 -9.99 -1.90 -3.00
C LEU A 92 -9.00 -1.36 -4.03
N GLN A 93 -9.02 -0.06 -4.24
CA GLN A 93 -8.02 0.61 -5.06
C GLN A 93 -7.19 1.52 -4.16
N PHE A 94 -5.88 1.31 -4.14
CA PHE A 94 -4.95 2.15 -3.39
C PHE A 94 -4.19 3.06 -4.35
N CYS A 95 -3.95 4.29 -3.93
CA CYS A 95 -3.01 5.18 -4.62
C CYS A 95 -1.86 5.44 -3.67
N GLN A 96 -0.64 5.24 -4.14
CA GLN A 96 0.55 5.35 -3.30
C GLN A 96 1.63 6.16 -4.01
N GLU A 97 2.36 6.94 -3.22
CA GLU A 97 3.48 7.73 -3.71
C GLU A 97 4.66 7.57 -2.75
N LEU A 98 5.85 7.40 -3.32
CA LEU A 98 7.09 7.40 -2.55
C LEU A 98 7.71 8.76 -2.73
N VAL A 99 7.85 9.52 -1.63
CA VAL A 99 8.37 10.88 -1.68
C VAL A 99 9.62 11.01 -0.84
N ASN A 100 10.51 11.93 -1.23
CA ASN A 100 11.73 12.21 -0.49
C ASN A 100 11.53 13.37 0.49
N ASP A 101 12.58 13.76 1.20
CA ASP A 101 12.53 14.83 2.20
C ASP A 101 12.12 16.18 1.64
N GLN A 102 12.32 16.40 0.34
CA GLN A 102 11.95 17.65 -0.31
C GLN A 102 10.54 17.58 -0.89
N GLY A 103 9.81 16.49 -0.63
CA GLY A 103 8.46 16.34 -1.16
C GLY A 103 8.39 15.91 -2.61
N LYS A 104 9.52 15.50 -3.20
CA LYS A 104 9.56 15.07 -4.59
C LYS A 104 9.08 13.62 -4.70
N ILE A 105 8.20 13.38 -5.67
CA ILE A 105 7.66 12.03 -5.92
C ILE A 105 8.68 11.24 -6.72
N LEU A 106 9.21 10.17 -6.13
CA LEU A 106 10.19 9.30 -6.79
C LEU A 106 9.51 8.15 -7.53
N CYS A 107 8.40 7.68 -7.00
CA CYS A 107 7.69 6.54 -7.55
C CYS A 107 6.21 6.68 -7.22
N LYS A 108 5.35 6.27 -8.13
CA LYS A 108 3.91 6.42 -7.95
C LYS A 108 3.22 5.15 -8.41
N ALA A 109 2.26 4.67 -7.63
CA ALA A 109 1.58 3.41 -7.92
C ALA A 109 0.08 3.51 -7.69
N SER A 110 -0.65 2.77 -8.52
CA SER A 110 -2.07 2.51 -8.35
C SER A 110 -2.23 1.01 -8.23
N VAL A 111 -2.83 0.54 -7.14
CA VAL A 111 -2.85 -0.88 -6.82
C VAL A 111 -4.27 -1.35 -6.57
N LYS A 112 -4.71 -2.33 -7.35
CA LYS A 112 -6.01 -2.95 -7.15
C LYS A 112 -5.81 -4.24 -6.36
N VAL A 113 -6.52 -4.34 -5.23
CA VAL A 113 -6.42 -5.48 -4.32
C VAL A 113 -7.79 -6.12 -4.22
N ALA A 114 -7.86 -7.44 -4.43
CA ALA A 114 -9.12 -8.18 -4.33
C ALA A 114 -9.22 -8.88 -2.98
N CYS A 115 -10.42 -8.91 -2.43
CA CYS A 115 -10.74 -9.69 -1.25
C CYS A 115 -11.15 -11.07 -1.71
N ILE A 116 -10.53 -12.10 -1.15
CA ILE A 116 -10.76 -13.48 -1.59
C ILE A 116 -10.99 -14.42 -0.41
N ASP A 117 -11.66 -15.54 -0.71
CA ASP A 117 -11.69 -16.70 0.17
C ASP A 117 -10.39 -17.47 -0.09
N ASN A 118 -9.52 -17.56 0.92
CA ASN A 118 -8.20 -18.18 0.77
C ASN A 118 -8.25 -19.67 0.44
N LYS A 119 -9.30 -20.35 0.83
CA LYS A 119 -9.42 -21.78 0.53
C LYS A 119 -9.83 -22.01 -0.93
N LYS A 120 -10.82 -21.25 -1.38
CA LYS A 120 -11.37 -21.42 -2.73
C LYS A 120 -10.68 -20.55 -3.75
N MET A 121 -9.88 -19.58 -3.29
CA MET A 121 -9.20 -18.61 -4.14
C MET A 121 -10.17 -17.86 -5.05
N LYS A 122 -11.33 -17.52 -4.53
CA LYS A 122 -12.37 -16.80 -5.25
C LYS A 122 -12.69 -15.48 -4.59
N PRO A 123 -13.11 -14.47 -5.37
CA PRO A 123 -13.50 -13.19 -4.79
C PRO A 123 -14.69 -13.34 -3.84
N ILE A 124 -14.63 -12.61 -2.73
CA ILE A 124 -15.73 -12.50 -1.78
C ILE A 124 -15.93 -11.05 -1.42
N ALA A 125 -17.10 -10.73 -0.90
CA ALA A 125 -17.39 -9.37 -0.48
C ALA A 125 -16.46 -8.98 0.67
N ILE A 126 -15.99 -7.72 0.64
CA ILE A 126 -15.19 -7.19 1.73
C ILE A 126 -16.05 -7.16 2.99
N PRO A 127 -15.57 -7.70 4.12
CA PRO A 127 -16.34 -7.68 5.36
C PRO A 127 -16.78 -6.28 5.73
N THR A 128 -17.97 -6.14 6.27
CA THR A 128 -18.57 -4.85 6.60
C THR A 128 -17.69 -4.04 7.55
N PHE A 129 -17.07 -4.70 8.54
CA PHE A 129 -16.24 -3.97 9.52
C PHE A 129 -15.01 -3.34 8.86
N ILE A 130 -14.45 -3.99 7.84
CA ILE A 130 -13.30 -3.43 7.11
C ILE A 130 -13.75 -2.24 6.28
N ASN A 131 -14.87 -2.40 5.57
CA ASN A 131 -15.43 -1.33 4.75
C ASN A 131 -15.72 -0.09 5.61
N SER A 132 -16.30 -0.30 6.79
CA SER A 132 -16.62 0.78 7.72
C SER A 132 -15.36 1.51 8.19
N GLU A 133 -14.31 0.78 8.54
CA GLU A 133 -13.07 1.39 9.00
C GLU A 133 -12.39 2.22 7.91
N LEU A 134 -12.40 1.72 6.68
CA LEU A 134 -11.78 2.42 5.56
C LEU A 134 -12.59 3.65 5.14
N THR A 135 -13.91 3.54 5.23
CA THR A 135 -14.81 4.65 4.87
C THR A 135 -14.77 5.75 5.93
N ASN A 136 -14.75 5.36 7.21
CA ASN A 136 -14.77 6.31 8.31
C ASN A 136 -13.53 7.19 8.38
N SER A 137 -12.45 6.79 7.72
CA SER A 137 -11.25 7.62 7.67
C SER A 137 -11.46 8.90 6.89
N ASP A 138 -12.59 9.03 6.20
CA ASP A 138 -12.95 10.22 5.44
C ASP A 138 -13.43 11.37 6.30
N CYS A 139 -13.69 11.11 7.54
CA CYS A 139 -14.24 12.14 8.44
C CYS A 139 -13.19 13.09 8.96
#